data_e5c4eb61cd3c534df3cd71d7f4e44c55
#
_entry.id   e5c4eb61cd3c534df3cd71d7f4e44c55
#
_cell.length_a   1.000
_cell.length_b   1.000
_cell.length_c   1.000
_cell.angle_alpha   90.00
_cell.angle_beta   90.00
_cell.angle_gamma   90.00
#
_symmetry.space_group_name_H-M   'P 1'
#
loop_
_entity.id
_entity.type
_entity.pdbx_description
1 polymer ?
#
loop_
_entity_poly.entity_id
_entity_poly.type
_entity_poly.pdbx_seq_one_letter_code
_entity_poly.pdbx_strand_id
1 'polypeptide(L)'
;MLNLDTNIVIEGLTGGLTNHEIALLESESIAISDIVLWEISKLIQLQRISLDLESTEFRRMLAQLTVYPITAEIARQSTALDFRSDPADEIIAATSVVEKIPLLTRDRKILNSKIVPLAK
;
A
#
# COMPACT_ATOMS: atom_id res chain seq x y z
N MET A 1 -11.84 -0.64 6.63
CA MET A 1 -11.01 -0.36 5.44
C MET A 1 -9.57 -0.70 5.72
N LEU A 2 -8.87 -1.25 4.75
CA LEU A 2 -7.44 -1.54 4.83
C LEU A 2 -6.67 -0.70 3.83
N ASN A 3 -5.54 -0.13 4.26
CA ASN A 3 -4.55 0.46 3.37
C ASN A 3 -3.54 -0.62 3.00
N LEU A 4 -3.16 -0.71 1.73
CA LEU A 4 -2.23 -1.76 1.26
C LEU A 4 -0.87 -1.17 0.92
N ASP A 5 0.17 -1.85 1.39
CA ASP A 5 1.53 -1.61 0.92
C ASP A 5 1.67 -2.10 -0.53
N THR A 6 2.60 -1.54 -1.27
CA THR A 6 2.80 -1.87 -2.70
C THR A 6 3.01 -3.36 -2.92
N ASN A 7 3.80 -4.02 -2.09
CA ASN A 7 4.04 -5.46 -2.24
C ASN A 7 2.78 -6.29 -2.09
N ILE A 8 1.87 -5.87 -1.21
CA ILE A 8 0.58 -6.57 -1.05
C ILE A 8 -0.26 -6.44 -2.32
N VAL A 9 -0.27 -5.25 -2.94
CA VAL A 9 -0.98 -5.05 -4.21
C VAL A 9 -0.41 -5.95 -5.29
N ILE A 10 0.92 -5.98 -5.42
CA ILE A 10 1.60 -6.82 -6.41
C ILE A 10 1.30 -8.30 -6.19
N GLU A 11 1.41 -8.77 -4.95
CA GLU A 11 1.14 -10.17 -4.61
C GLU A 11 -0.34 -10.52 -4.84
N GLY A 12 -1.25 -9.58 -4.62
CA GLY A 12 -2.66 -9.77 -4.93
C GLY A 12 -2.92 -9.97 -6.41
N LEU A 13 -2.15 -9.30 -7.27
CA LEU A 13 -2.26 -9.40 -8.73
C LEU A 13 -1.54 -10.64 -9.29
N THR A 14 -0.54 -11.15 -8.58
CA THR A 14 0.31 -12.24 -9.07
C THR A 14 0.11 -13.56 -8.32
N GLY A 15 -0.79 -13.61 -7.34
CA GLY A 15 -1.16 -14.86 -6.65
C GLY A 15 -0.28 -15.25 -5.47
N GLY A 16 0.53 -14.31 -4.96
CA GLY A 16 1.48 -14.59 -3.86
C GLY A 16 0.98 -14.24 -2.45
N LEU A 17 -0.31 -13.98 -2.27
CA LEU A 17 -0.86 -13.68 -0.94
C LEU A 17 -0.99 -14.93 -0.09
N THR A 18 -0.78 -14.78 1.21
CA THR A 18 -1.07 -15.85 2.18
C THR A 18 -2.58 -15.99 2.38
N ASN A 19 -3.02 -17.11 2.94
CA ASN A 19 -4.43 -17.32 3.26
C ASN A 19 -4.94 -16.28 4.25
N HIS A 20 -4.12 -15.88 5.21
CA HIS A 20 -4.47 -14.84 6.18
C HIS A 20 -4.68 -13.48 5.49
N GLU A 21 -3.78 -13.10 4.58
CA GLU A 21 -3.89 -11.86 3.81
C GLU A 21 -5.15 -11.86 2.94
N ILE A 22 -5.43 -12.97 2.26
CA ILE A 22 -6.65 -13.11 1.45
C ILE A 22 -7.89 -12.91 2.32
N ALA A 23 -7.92 -13.54 3.49
CA ALA A 23 -9.06 -13.41 4.40
C ALA A 23 -9.29 -11.96 4.85
N LEU A 24 -8.21 -11.23 5.15
CA LEU A 24 -8.31 -9.81 5.50
C LEU A 24 -8.85 -8.98 4.33
N LEU A 25 -8.36 -9.22 3.12
CA LEU A 25 -8.80 -8.47 1.93
C LEU A 25 -10.26 -8.76 1.56
N GLU A 26 -10.74 -9.96 1.81
CA GLU A 26 -12.14 -10.33 1.54
C GLU A 26 -13.11 -9.73 2.55
N SER A 27 -12.64 -9.41 3.76
CA SER A 27 -13.49 -8.93 4.85
C SER A 27 -13.61 -7.41 4.93
N GLU A 28 -12.80 -6.66 4.16
CA GLU A 28 -12.67 -5.23 4.30
C GLU A 28 -12.71 -4.51 2.95
N SER A 29 -13.15 -3.26 2.96
CA SER A 29 -12.91 -2.37 1.81
C SER A 29 -11.43 -1.99 1.76
N ILE A 30 -10.93 -1.72 0.56
CA ILE A 30 -9.50 -1.59 0.31
C ILE A 30 -9.16 -0.19 -0.19
N ALA A 31 -8.06 0.35 0.31
CA ALA A 31 -7.51 1.62 -0.11
C ALA A 31 -6.03 1.46 -0.44
N ILE A 32 -5.52 2.35 -1.25
CA ILE A 32 -4.09 2.52 -1.49
C ILE A 32 -3.75 4.01 -1.48
N SER A 33 -2.50 4.34 -1.18
CA SER A 33 -1.94 5.65 -1.49
C SER A 33 -1.72 5.76 -3.00
N ASP A 34 -1.89 6.94 -3.58
CA ASP A 34 -1.58 7.16 -5.00
C ASP A 34 -0.11 6.90 -5.33
N ILE A 35 0.80 6.98 -4.34
CA ILE A 35 2.22 6.67 -4.55
C ILE A 35 2.44 5.21 -4.95
N VAL A 36 1.52 4.31 -4.59
CA VAL A 36 1.58 2.89 -4.98
C VAL A 36 1.57 2.75 -6.50
N LEU A 37 0.77 3.55 -7.18
CA LEU A 37 0.69 3.53 -8.65
C LEU A 37 2.03 3.92 -9.28
N TRP A 38 2.67 4.95 -8.74
CA TRP A 38 4.00 5.36 -9.19
C TRP A 38 5.04 4.27 -8.93
N GLU A 39 5.02 3.69 -7.75
CA GLU A 39 5.99 2.66 -7.37
C GLU A 39 5.87 1.42 -8.25
N ILE A 40 4.65 0.97 -8.54
CA ILE A 40 4.42 -0.15 -9.46
C ILE A 40 4.97 0.18 -10.85
N SER A 41 4.70 1.39 -11.36
CA SER A 41 5.22 1.83 -12.66
C SER A 41 6.75 1.81 -12.71
N LYS A 42 7.40 2.22 -11.61
CA LYS A 42 8.86 2.18 -11.50
C LYS A 42 9.40 0.75 -11.51
N LEU A 43 8.75 -0.15 -10.82
CA LEU A 43 9.15 -1.57 -10.79
C LEU A 43 8.99 -2.21 -12.17
N ILE A 44 7.95 -1.86 -12.91
CA ILE A 44 7.77 -2.30 -14.30
C ILE A 44 8.90 -1.75 -15.20
N GLN A 45 9.18 -0.45 -15.07
CA GLN A 45 10.26 0.21 -15.83
C GLN A 45 11.61 -0.47 -15.59
N LEU A 46 11.89 -0.84 -14.35
CA LEU A 46 13.13 -1.50 -13.95
C LEU A 46 13.12 -3.00 -14.23
N GLN A 47 12.08 -3.51 -14.87
CA GLN A 47 11.91 -4.94 -15.20
C GLN A 47 11.97 -5.87 -13.99
N ARG A 48 11.54 -5.38 -12.82
CA ARG A 48 11.48 -6.16 -11.59
C ARG A 48 10.17 -6.91 -11.42
N ILE A 49 9.11 -6.44 -12.07
CA ILE A 49 7.80 -7.11 -12.10
C ILE A 49 7.26 -7.06 -13.52
N SER A 50 6.39 -8.00 -13.84
CA SER A 50 5.72 -8.07 -15.14
C SER A 50 4.23 -7.87 -14.93
N LEU A 51 3.78 -6.62 -15.01
CA LEU A 51 2.38 -6.22 -14.91
C LEU A 51 2.09 -5.18 -15.98
N ASP A 52 0.82 -5.11 -16.39
CA ASP A 52 0.33 -4.10 -17.33
C ASP A 52 -0.73 -3.26 -16.63
N LEU A 53 -0.41 -1.97 -16.37
CA LEU A 53 -1.33 -1.04 -15.72
C LEU A 53 -2.54 -0.71 -16.57
N GLU A 54 -2.50 -1.01 -17.88
CA GLU A 54 -3.63 -0.81 -18.77
C GLU A 54 -4.49 -2.06 -18.94
N SER A 55 -4.12 -3.17 -18.29
CA SER A 55 -4.89 -4.40 -18.35
C SER A 55 -6.30 -4.21 -17.78
N THR A 56 -7.24 -4.99 -18.27
CA THR A 56 -8.61 -4.99 -17.75
C THR A 56 -8.64 -5.38 -16.27
N GLU A 57 -7.81 -6.31 -15.87
CA GLU A 57 -7.72 -6.79 -14.49
C GLU A 57 -7.27 -5.68 -13.54
N PHE A 58 -6.22 -4.95 -13.93
CA PHE A 58 -5.72 -3.83 -13.12
C PHE A 58 -6.76 -2.71 -13.02
N ARG A 59 -7.40 -2.35 -14.14
CA ARG A 59 -8.43 -1.32 -14.17
C ARG A 59 -9.64 -1.69 -13.30
N ARG A 60 -10.06 -2.94 -13.32
CA ARG A 60 -11.16 -3.43 -12.48
C ARG A 60 -10.80 -3.34 -11.01
N MET A 61 -9.59 -3.77 -10.64
CA MET A 61 -9.10 -3.66 -9.28
C MET A 61 -9.13 -2.20 -8.84
N LEU A 62 -8.52 -1.31 -9.63
CA LEU A 62 -8.41 0.10 -9.29
C LEU A 62 -9.77 0.78 -9.12
N ALA A 63 -10.75 0.40 -9.93
CA ALA A 63 -12.11 0.94 -9.83
C ALA A 63 -12.83 0.56 -8.53
N GLN A 64 -12.39 -0.48 -7.85
CA GLN A 64 -12.99 -0.96 -6.60
C GLN A 64 -12.27 -0.45 -5.36
N LEU A 65 -11.17 0.27 -5.53
CA LEU A 65 -10.37 0.78 -4.41
C LEU A 65 -10.67 2.25 -4.14
N THR A 66 -10.40 2.65 -2.90
CA THR A 66 -10.22 4.07 -2.58
C THR A 66 -8.75 4.41 -2.79
N VAL A 67 -8.46 5.43 -3.59
CA VAL A 67 -7.10 5.92 -3.81
C VAL A 67 -6.95 7.25 -3.05
N TYR A 68 -6.11 7.25 -2.02
CA TYR A 68 -5.84 8.45 -1.24
C TYR A 68 -4.73 9.27 -1.90
N PRO A 69 -4.99 10.55 -2.18
CA PRO A 69 -3.95 11.44 -2.69
C PRO A 69 -2.97 11.81 -1.59
N ILE A 70 -1.74 12.15 -1.97
CA ILE A 70 -0.76 12.72 -1.05
C ILE A 70 -1.21 14.15 -0.73
N THR A 71 -1.68 14.34 0.50
CA THR A 71 -2.05 15.66 1.00
C THR A 71 -0.85 16.30 1.72
N ALA A 72 -0.94 17.61 2.02
CA ALA A 72 0.09 18.27 2.81
C ALA A 72 0.23 17.63 4.19
N GLU A 73 -0.87 17.17 4.78
CA GLU A 73 -0.85 16.50 6.08
C GLU A 73 -0.10 15.16 6.01
N ILE A 74 -0.39 14.35 4.98
CA ILE A 74 0.32 13.08 4.77
C ILE A 74 1.80 13.32 4.50
N ALA A 75 2.14 14.32 3.69
CA ALA A 75 3.53 14.67 3.41
C ALA A 75 4.28 15.04 4.69
N ARG A 76 3.68 15.86 5.55
CA ARG A 76 4.29 16.20 6.84
C ARG A 76 4.45 14.99 7.74
N GLN A 77 3.41 14.16 7.84
CA GLN A 77 3.44 12.96 8.67
C GLN A 77 4.53 11.98 8.21
N SER A 78 4.80 11.90 6.91
CA SER A 78 5.82 10.99 6.38
C SER A 78 7.22 11.30 6.89
N THR A 79 7.47 12.53 7.35
CA THR A 79 8.75 12.94 7.92
C THR A 79 8.77 12.86 9.45
N ALA A 80 7.67 12.47 10.07
CA ALA A 80 7.50 12.41 11.52
C ALA A 80 7.18 10.99 12.02
N LEU A 81 7.54 9.98 11.25
CA LEU A 81 7.37 8.58 11.63
C LEU A 81 8.46 8.15 12.62
N ASP A 82 8.25 7.04 13.30
CA ASP A 82 9.19 6.45 14.24
C ASP A 82 10.17 5.48 13.59
N PHE A 83 10.28 5.51 12.27
CA PHE A 83 11.26 4.77 11.49
C PHE A 83 11.59 5.54 10.22
N ARG A 84 12.66 5.12 9.52
CA ARG A 84 13.03 5.64 8.22
C ARG A 84 13.08 4.51 7.22
N SER A 85 12.60 4.78 6.01
CA SER A 85 12.54 3.81 4.92
C SER A 85 12.62 4.56 3.58
N ASP A 86 12.38 3.87 2.47
CA ASP A 86 12.27 4.52 1.17
C ASP A 86 11.09 5.49 1.20
N PRO A 87 11.17 6.61 0.46
CA PRO A 87 10.12 7.64 0.49
C PRO A 87 8.70 7.11 0.24
N ALA A 88 8.55 6.18 -0.70
CA ALA A 88 7.23 5.60 -0.98
C ALA A 88 6.66 4.87 0.24
N ASP A 89 7.49 4.09 0.94
CA ASP A 89 7.07 3.35 2.13
C ASP A 89 6.63 4.30 3.24
N GLU A 90 7.35 5.41 3.41
CA GLU A 90 7.02 6.42 4.40
C GLU A 90 5.70 7.11 4.10
N ILE A 91 5.43 7.40 2.83
CA ILE A 91 4.16 8.01 2.40
C ILE A 91 3.00 7.05 2.61
N ILE A 92 3.17 5.78 2.28
CA ILE A 92 2.14 4.76 2.51
C ILE A 92 1.82 4.64 4.00
N ALA A 93 2.84 4.54 4.85
CA ALA A 93 2.67 4.47 6.29
C ALA A 93 2.00 5.73 6.86
N ALA A 94 2.42 6.90 6.39
CA ALA A 94 1.83 8.18 6.80
C ALA A 94 0.36 8.27 6.42
N THR A 95 -0.02 7.72 5.29
CA THR A 95 -1.43 7.68 4.87
C THR A 95 -2.29 6.94 5.90
N SER A 96 -1.80 5.81 6.40
CA SER A 96 -2.50 5.05 7.45
C SER A 96 -2.61 5.84 8.75
N VAL A 97 -1.55 6.57 9.13
CA VAL A 97 -1.58 7.40 10.35
C VAL A 97 -2.61 8.51 10.23
N VAL A 98 -2.58 9.27 9.13
CA VAL A 98 -3.45 10.43 8.91
C VAL A 98 -4.91 10.01 8.74
N GLU A 99 -5.15 9.00 7.90
CA GLU A 99 -6.51 8.55 7.60
C GLU A 99 -7.06 7.59 8.67
N LYS A 100 -6.24 7.17 9.63
CA LYS A 100 -6.61 6.28 10.74
C LYS A 100 -7.17 4.95 10.26
N ILE A 101 -6.50 4.37 9.26
CA ILE A 101 -6.84 3.05 8.73
C ILE A 101 -5.65 2.11 8.87
N PRO A 102 -5.88 0.82 9.20
CA PRO A 102 -4.77 -0.11 9.36
C PRO A 102 -4.07 -0.40 8.04
N LEU A 103 -2.76 -0.56 8.12
CA LEU A 103 -1.89 -0.88 6.99
C LEU A 103 -1.61 -2.38 6.96
N LEU A 104 -1.84 -3.00 5.82
CA LEU A 104 -1.40 -4.36 5.55
C LEU A 104 -0.06 -4.31 4.83
N THR A 105 0.97 -4.84 5.47
CA THR A 105 2.36 -4.80 4.98
C THR A 105 3.12 -6.03 5.48
N ARG A 106 4.20 -6.36 4.77
CA ARG A 106 5.18 -7.37 5.20
C ARG A 106 6.50 -6.74 5.62
N ASP A 107 6.63 -5.41 5.47
CA ASP A 107 7.87 -4.70 5.78
C ASP A 107 8.11 -4.66 7.28
N ARG A 108 9.24 -5.23 7.72
CA ARG A 108 9.57 -5.34 9.14
C ARG A 108 9.77 -4.00 9.82
N LYS A 109 10.30 -2.99 9.13
CA LYS A 109 10.45 -1.65 9.69
C LYS A 109 9.09 -1.06 10.05
N ILE A 110 8.12 -1.22 9.17
CA ILE A 110 6.76 -0.74 9.39
C ILE A 110 6.09 -1.57 10.49
N LEU A 111 6.25 -2.89 10.46
CA LEU A 111 5.65 -3.78 11.46
C LEU A 111 6.17 -3.51 12.88
N ASN A 112 7.36 -2.95 13.02
CA ASN A 112 7.93 -2.56 14.30
C ASN A 112 7.51 -1.15 14.75
N SER A 113 6.82 -0.41 13.90
CA SER A 113 6.32 0.93 14.25
C SER A 113 5.31 0.87 15.39
N LYS A 114 5.35 1.88 16.25
CA LYS A 114 4.39 2.04 17.35
C LYS A 114 3.34 3.09 17.07
N ILE A 115 3.46 3.79 15.94
CA ILE A 115 2.50 4.85 15.58
C ILE A 115 1.67 4.52 14.36
N VAL A 116 2.12 3.61 13.49
CA VAL A 116 1.37 3.19 12.30
C VAL A 116 0.33 2.14 12.73
N PRO A 117 -0.97 2.37 12.47
CA PRO A 117 -1.96 1.33 12.71
C PRO A 117 -1.73 0.17 11.73
N LEU A 118 -1.69 -1.05 12.25
CA LEU A 118 -1.35 -2.24 11.48
C LEU A 118 -2.52 -3.21 11.43
N ALA A 119 -2.75 -3.79 10.25
CA ALA A 119 -3.70 -4.88 10.07
C ALA A 119 -3.08 -6.18 10.61
N LYS A 120 -3.88 -6.94 11.33
CA LYS A 120 -3.45 -8.21 11.93
C LYS A 120 -4.32 -9.34 11.41
#